data_212c15f9f84a6daee95a11d17940f1cf
#
_entry.id   212c15f9f84a6daee95a11d17940f1cf
#
_cell.length_a   1.000
_cell.length_b   1.000
_cell.length_c   1.000
_cell.angle_alpha   90.00
_cell.angle_beta   90.00
_cell.angle_gamma   90.00
#
_symmetry.space_group_name_H-M   'P 1'
#
loop_
_entity.id
_entity.type
_entity.pdbx_description
1 polymer ?
#
loop_
_entity_poly.entity_id
_entity_poly.type
_entity_poly.pdbx_seq_one_letter_code
_entity_poly.pdbx_strand_id
1 'polypeptide(L)'
;MLGAAVTVCVIGGIAYFNCGYFAYQATTGGYNLLMGASEGADGTSKFEVFGEGGAGYLSEKQKSEMTFKEKDAFYKSEAMKWIKENPGDYIKLMPKKMLVTLYSEGYSLGTFYNDATAGNGGAFYRGLIGRMTGQSEEKLSSADIIVIWTQAVYMITLVFAFACVVFLIVKRRAAKLMPFIFTVAGAIGVTMLLVGGPRYHFPILPYIIMAAAILIQSVATIKEHKNEA
;
A
#
# COMPACT_ATOMS: atom_id res chain seq x y z
N MET A 1 -12.42 10.79 -20.97
CA MET A 1 -11.03 11.17 -21.30
C MET A 1 -10.80 12.69 -21.22
N LEU A 2 -11.68 13.56 -21.71
CA LEU A 2 -11.53 15.03 -21.65
C LEU A 2 -11.36 15.55 -20.21
N GLY A 3 -12.17 15.09 -19.25
CA GLY A 3 -12.07 15.50 -17.84
C GLY A 3 -10.71 15.19 -17.22
N ALA A 4 -10.14 14.00 -17.48
CA ALA A 4 -8.82 13.65 -16.98
C ALA A 4 -7.72 14.57 -17.57
N ALA A 5 -7.80 14.88 -18.87
CA ALA A 5 -6.85 15.79 -19.51
C ALA A 5 -6.94 17.21 -18.90
N VAL A 6 -8.16 17.71 -18.67
CA VAL A 6 -8.37 19.02 -18.01
C VAL A 6 -7.78 19.01 -16.60
N THR A 7 -8.03 17.96 -15.82
CA THR A 7 -7.47 17.84 -14.45
C THR A 7 -5.95 17.84 -14.46
N VAL A 8 -5.33 17.08 -15.37
CA VAL A 8 -3.86 17.06 -15.53
C VAL A 8 -3.32 18.44 -15.90
N CYS A 9 -3.96 19.13 -16.84
CA CYS A 9 -3.54 20.47 -17.24
C CYS A 9 -3.66 21.49 -16.10
N VAL A 10 -4.75 21.44 -15.32
CA VAL A 10 -4.96 22.35 -14.19
C VAL A 10 -3.92 22.08 -13.09
N ILE A 11 -3.76 20.83 -12.67
CA ILE A 11 -2.79 20.47 -11.62
C ILE A 11 -1.37 20.79 -12.08
N GLY A 12 -1.01 20.42 -13.32
CA GLY A 12 0.31 20.69 -13.86
C GLY A 12 0.59 22.17 -14.04
N GLY A 13 -0.42 22.97 -14.41
CA GLY A 13 -0.34 24.42 -14.49
C GLY A 13 -0.10 25.06 -13.12
N ILE A 14 -0.85 24.69 -12.10
CA ILE A 14 -0.65 25.14 -10.71
C ILE A 14 0.76 24.78 -10.23
N ALA A 15 1.22 23.55 -10.49
CA ALA A 15 2.57 23.12 -10.14
C ALA A 15 3.63 23.96 -10.87
N TYR A 16 3.43 24.27 -12.16
CA TYR A 16 4.35 25.10 -12.93
C TYR A 16 4.50 26.50 -12.33
N PHE A 17 3.40 27.13 -11.96
CA PHE A 17 3.44 28.48 -11.34
C PHE A 17 4.09 28.48 -9.96
N ASN A 18 3.93 27.41 -9.18
CA ASN A 18 4.46 27.35 -7.80
C ASN A 18 5.88 26.77 -7.70
N CYS A 19 6.23 25.85 -8.60
CA CYS A 19 7.48 25.08 -8.50
C CYS A 19 8.41 25.25 -9.71
N GLY A 20 7.99 25.99 -10.72
CA GLY A 20 8.79 26.25 -11.94
C GLY A 20 8.85 25.07 -12.93
N TYR A 21 8.08 23.99 -12.71
CA TYR A 21 8.00 22.85 -13.63
C TYR A 21 6.59 22.23 -13.64
N PHE A 22 6.21 21.66 -14.78
CA PHE A 22 4.92 21.01 -14.95
C PHE A 22 4.91 19.64 -14.27
N ALA A 23 4.15 19.50 -13.17
CA ALA A 23 4.00 18.24 -12.45
C ALA A 23 2.51 17.85 -12.40
N TYR A 24 2.15 16.76 -13.08
CA TYR A 24 0.79 16.22 -13.09
C TYR A 24 0.57 15.12 -12.04
N GLN A 25 1.62 14.76 -11.32
CA GLN A 25 1.59 13.75 -10.25
C GLN A 25 2.55 14.16 -9.12
N ALA A 26 2.45 13.48 -7.99
CA ALA A 26 3.37 13.70 -6.86
C ALA A 26 4.83 13.45 -7.28
N THR A 27 5.72 14.37 -6.90
CA THR A 27 7.17 14.30 -7.17
C THR A 27 7.91 13.55 -6.07
N THR A 28 7.38 12.38 -5.69
CA THR A 28 7.91 11.54 -4.59
C THR A 28 8.23 10.12 -5.06
N GLY A 29 8.34 9.90 -6.37
CA GLY A 29 8.59 8.59 -6.94
C GLY A 29 9.97 8.04 -6.57
N GLY A 30 11.00 8.87 -6.67
CA GLY A 30 12.36 8.54 -6.26
C GLY A 30 12.48 8.32 -4.76
N TYR A 31 11.83 9.18 -3.97
CA TYR A 31 11.75 9.05 -2.52
C TYR A 31 11.13 7.70 -2.09
N ASN A 32 9.97 7.35 -2.64
CA ASN A 32 9.30 6.08 -2.35
C ASN A 32 10.11 4.88 -2.86
N LEU A 33 10.76 4.99 -4.01
CA LEU A 33 11.59 3.94 -4.54
C LEU A 33 12.78 3.67 -3.60
N LEU A 34 13.46 4.72 -3.11
CA LEU A 34 14.59 4.58 -2.21
C LEU A 34 14.20 3.98 -0.85
N MET A 35 13.04 4.38 -0.28
CA MET A 35 12.51 3.75 0.92
C MET A 35 12.29 2.23 0.77
N GLY A 36 11.91 1.80 -0.42
CA GLY A 36 11.61 0.41 -0.70
C GLY A 36 12.74 -0.36 -1.40
N ALA A 37 13.85 0.30 -1.76
CA ALA A 37 14.98 -0.28 -2.47
C ALA A 37 16.29 0.32 -1.95
N SER A 38 16.69 -0.09 -0.75
CA SER A 38 17.88 0.36 -0.06
C SER A 38 18.43 -0.77 0.82
N GLU A 39 19.62 -0.57 1.35
CA GLU A 39 20.21 -1.53 2.30
C GLU A 39 19.30 -1.73 3.52
N GLY A 40 19.11 -2.97 3.94
CA GLY A 40 18.24 -3.35 5.04
C GLY A 40 16.76 -3.17 4.78
N ALA A 41 16.30 -2.91 3.55
CA ALA A 41 14.89 -2.85 3.21
C ALA A 41 14.18 -4.19 3.51
N ASP A 42 12.99 -4.10 4.11
CA ASP A 42 12.19 -5.26 4.54
C ASP A 42 10.81 -5.33 3.87
N GLY A 43 10.55 -4.40 2.93
CA GLY A 43 9.28 -4.25 2.24
C GLY A 43 8.40 -3.14 2.81
N THR A 44 8.73 -2.60 3.98
CA THR A 44 8.06 -1.45 4.61
C THR A 44 8.70 -0.12 4.23
N SER A 45 8.09 0.99 4.66
CA SER A 45 8.67 2.34 4.51
C SER A 45 9.79 2.54 5.51
N LYS A 46 11.04 2.57 5.05
CA LYS A 46 12.23 2.83 5.87
C LYS A 46 12.66 4.29 5.75
N PHE A 47 12.41 5.06 6.78
CA PHE A 47 12.79 6.47 6.84
C PHE A 47 14.27 6.67 7.25
N GLU A 48 14.87 5.68 7.86
CA GLU A 48 16.27 5.69 8.30
C GLU A 48 17.25 5.89 7.14
N VAL A 49 16.85 5.52 5.93
CA VAL A 49 17.63 5.72 4.70
C VAL A 49 17.93 7.19 4.41
N PHE A 50 17.13 8.12 4.95
CA PHE A 50 17.31 9.57 4.81
C PHE A 50 18.04 10.21 5.99
N GLY A 51 18.35 9.45 7.04
CA GLY A 51 19.15 9.88 8.18
C GLY A 51 20.65 9.92 7.87
N GLU A 52 21.43 10.43 8.80
CA GLU A 52 22.89 10.49 8.68
C GLU A 52 23.47 9.09 8.42
N GLY A 53 24.32 9.00 7.40
CA GLY A 53 24.90 7.73 6.94
C GLY A 53 24.01 6.91 6.01
N GLY A 54 22.75 7.26 5.80
CA GLY A 54 21.87 6.61 4.85
C GLY A 54 22.11 7.06 3.40
N ALA A 55 21.79 6.20 2.44
CA ALA A 55 22.01 6.48 1.01
C ALA A 55 21.24 7.71 0.49
N GLY A 56 20.12 8.06 1.14
CA GLY A 56 19.31 9.23 0.81
C GLY A 56 19.60 10.45 1.69
N TYR A 57 20.67 10.43 2.48
CA TYR A 57 20.98 11.56 3.33
C TYR A 57 21.31 12.82 2.51
N LEU A 58 20.67 13.91 2.85
CA LEU A 58 20.97 15.25 2.35
C LEU A 58 21.16 16.18 3.55
N SER A 59 22.26 16.92 3.58
CA SER A 59 22.49 17.95 4.59
C SER A 59 21.44 19.07 4.47
N GLU A 60 21.19 19.82 5.53
CA GLU A 60 20.23 20.94 5.51
C GLU A 60 20.55 21.97 4.43
N LYS A 61 21.84 22.22 4.16
CA LYS A 61 22.27 23.09 3.08
C LYS A 61 21.84 22.53 1.71
N GLN A 62 22.11 21.24 1.43
CA GLN A 62 21.69 20.60 0.18
C GLN A 62 20.16 20.58 0.05
N LYS A 63 19.43 20.32 1.15
CA LYS A 63 17.96 20.36 1.15
C LYS A 63 17.42 21.74 0.79
N SER A 64 18.08 22.82 1.21
CA SER A 64 17.66 24.19 0.90
C SER A 64 18.01 24.63 -0.52
N GLU A 65 19.12 24.15 -1.07
CA GLU A 65 19.62 24.52 -2.40
C GLU A 65 18.95 23.72 -3.54
N MET A 66 18.53 22.48 -3.28
CA MET A 66 17.93 21.60 -4.28
C MET A 66 16.42 21.82 -4.43
N THR A 67 15.96 21.85 -5.65
CA THR A 67 14.53 21.80 -5.98
C THR A 67 13.93 20.43 -5.66
N PHE A 68 12.61 20.33 -5.55
CA PHE A 68 11.91 19.04 -5.35
C PHE A 68 12.24 18.02 -6.45
N LYS A 69 12.38 18.47 -7.69
CA LYS A 69 12.74 17.63 -8.83
C LYS A 69 14.15 17.05 -8.71
N GLU A 70 15.11 17.87 -8.28
CA GLU A 70 16.50 17.43 -8.08
C GLU A 70 16.61 16.45 -6.92
N LYS A 71 15.88 16.66 -5.81
CA LYS A 71 15.79 15.72 -4.70
C LYS A 71 15.22 14.38 -5.15
N ASP A 72 14.12 14.38 -5.89
CA ASP A 72 13.51 13.14 -6.38
C ASP A 72 14.43 12.40 -7.36
N ALA A 73 15.11 13.14 -8.24
CA ALA A 73 16.10 12.57 -9.15
C ALA A 73 17.30 11.96 -8.40
N PHE A 74 17.79 12.62 -7.35
CA PHE A 74 18.84 12.10 -6.48
C PHE A 74 18.40 10.80 -5.80
N TYR A 75 17.25 10.79 -5.13
CA TYR A 75 16.72 9.59 -4.48
C TYR A 75 16.51 8.44 -5.46
N LYS A 76 16.01 8.74 -6.64
CA LYS A 76 15.84 7.75 -7.71
C LYS A 76 17.18 7.18 -8.16
N SER A 77 18.21 8.00 -8.29
CA SER A 77 19.55 7.55 -8.70
C SER A 77 20.18 6.60 -7.68
N GLU A 78 20.07 6.92 -6.39
CA GLU A 78 20.57 6.07 -5.31
C GLU A 78 19.82 4.72 -5.23
N ALA A 79 18.50 4.76 -5.34
CA ALA A 79 17.69 3.54 -5.41
C ALA A 79 18.07 2.65 -6.61
N MET A 80 18.21 3.25 -7.79
CA MET A 80 18.58 2.52 -9.01
C MET A 80 20.00 1.94 -8.94
N LYS A 81 20.93 2.63 -8.27
CA LYS A 81 22.28 2.11 -8.00
C LYS A 81 22.19 0.84 -7.16
N TRP A 82 21.48 0.90 -6.02
CA TRP A 82 21.32 -0.25 -5.14
C TRP A 82 20.61 -1.42 -5.85
N ILE A 83 19.55 -1.16 -6.64
CA ILE A 83 18.84 -2.20 -7.41
C ILE A 83 19.76 -2.88 -8.41
N LYS A 84 20.65 -2.15 -9.09
CA LYS A 84 21.60 -2.71 -10.04
C LYS A 84 22.68 -3.56 -9.36
N GLU A 85 23.11 -3.16 -8.16
CA GLU A 85 24.07 -3.89 -7.35
C GLU A 85 23.46 -5.12 -6.67
N ASN A 86 22.15 -5.08 -6.34
CA ASN A 86 21.44 -6.11 -5.57
C ASN A 86 20.12 -6.57 -6.24
N PRO A 87 20.11 -7.00 -7.52
CA PRO A 87 18.87 -7.30 -8.24
C PRO A 87 18.10 -8.47 -7.64
N GLY A 88 18.79 -9.48 -7.10
CA GLY A 88 18.18 -10.64 -6.46
C GLY A 88 17.43 -10.27 -5.18
N ASP A 89 18.00 -9.40 -4.36
CA ASP A 89 17.36 -8.97 -3.11
C ASP A 89 16.20 -8.04 -3.38
N TYR A 90 16.29 -7.16 -4.39
CA TYR A 90 15.17 -6.35 -4.83
C TYR A 90 13.97 -7.20 -5.27
N ILE A 91 14.19 -8.27 -6.05
CA ILE A 91 13.12 -9.21 -6.45
C ILE A 91 12.49 -9.90 -5.24
N LYS A 92 13.31 -10.33 -4.25
CA LYS A 92 12.81 -10.94 -3.01
C LYS A 92 11.97 -9.98 -2.15
N LEU A 93 12.18 -8.66 -2.29
CA LEU A 93 11.37 -7.66 -1.59
C LEU A 93 9.97 -7.49 -2.19
N MET A 94 9.77 -7.77 -3.48
CA MET A 94 8.48 -7.55 -4.15
C MET A 94 7.31 -8.29 -3.45
N PRO A 95 7.37 -9.61 -3.19
CA PRO A 95 6.29 -10.29 -2.48
C PRO A 95 6.13 -9.79 -1.04
N LYS A 96 7.20 -9.37 -0.37
CA LYS A 96 7.11 -8.78 0.97
C LYS A 96 6.35 -7.45 0.94
N LYS A 97 6.64 -6.58 -0.04
CA LYS A 97 5.94 -5.31 -0.25
C LYS A 97 4.44 -5.53 -0.51
N MET A 98 4.11 -6.52 -1.33
CA MET A 98 2.71 -6.90 -1.57
C MET A 98 2.02 -7.35 -0.28
N LEU A 99 2.65 -8.23 0.50
CA LEU A 99 2.11 -8.69 1.78
C LEU A 99 1.91 -7.52 2.75
N VAL A 100 2.90 -6.64 2.90
CA VAL A 100 2.81 -5.45 3.76
C VAL A 100 1.66 -4.53 3.33
N THR A 101 1.40 -4.44 2.02
CA THR A 101 0.30 -3.63 1.50
C THR A 101 -1.07 -4.24 1.82
N LEU A 102 -1.19 -5.56 1.81
CA LEU A 102 -2.48 -6.25 1.92
C LEU A 102 -2.83 -6.76 3.32
N TYR A 103 -1.86 -6.90 4.25
CA TYR A 103 -2.14 -7.62 5.50
C TYR A 103 -2.81 -6.77 6.59
N SER A 104 -2.80 -5.44 6.49
CA SER A 104 -3.14 -4.59 7.62
C SER A 104 -4.01 -3.39 7.24
N GLU A 105 -5.12 -3.22 7.97
CA GLU A 105 -5.94 -1.99 8.03
C GLU A 105 -5.49 -1.03 9.17
N GLY A 106 -4.51 -1.41 9.97
CA GLY A 106 -4.14 -0.69 11.18
C GLY A 106 -3.62 0.73 10.97
N TYR A 107 -3.19 1.09 9.74
CA TYR A 107 -2.65 2.43 9.47
C TYR A 107 -3.66 3.55 9.71
N SER A 108 -4.88 3.43 9.19
CA SER A 108 -5.92 4.46 9.33
C SER A 108 -6.34 4.66 10.78
N LEU A 109 -6.60 3.57 11.46
CA LEU A 109 -7.07 3.59 12.85
C LEU A 109 -5.97 4.01 13.80
N GLY A 110 -4.74 3.52 13.62
CA GLY A 110 -3.61 3.94 14.43
C GLY A 110 -3.32 5.44 14.28
N THR A 111 -3.38 5.98 13.06
CA THR A 111 -3.24 7.41 12.81
C THR A 111 -4.38 8.20 13.47
N PHE A 112 -5.61 7.69 13.41
CA PHE A 112 -6.77 8.33 14.03
C PHE A 112 -6.65 8.37 15.57
N TYR A 113 -6.13 7.31 16.18
CA TYR A 113 -5.90 7.23 17.63
C TYR A 113 -4.54 7.80 18.07
N ASN A 114 -3.82 8.46 17.16
CA ASN A 114 -2.53 9.11 17.43
C ASN A 114 -1.44 8.15 17.96
N ASP A 115 -1.50 6.88 17.54
CA ASP A 115 -0.49 5.89 17.89
C ASP A 115 0.75 6.08 17.00
N ALA A 116 1.86 6.49 17.60
CA ALA A 116 3.13 6.72 16.93
C ALA A 116 3.67 5.46 16.21
N THR A 117 3.21 4.27 16.59
CA THR A 117 3.60 3.00 15.98
C THR A 117 2.73 2.60 14.78
N ALA A 118 1.62 3.31 14.53
CA ALA A 118 0.68 2.98 13.47
C ALA A 118 1.31 2.99 12.07
N GLY A 119 2.26 3.88 11.82
CA GLY A 119 3.02 3.93 10.58
C GLY A 119 3.94 2.72 10.36
N ASN A 120 4.30 2.02 11.44
CA ASN A 120 5.03 0.77 11.45
C ASN A 120 4.09 -0.38 11.86
N GLY A 121 3.32 -0.90 10.92
CA GLY A 121 2.31 -1.93 11.17
C GLY A 121 2.82 -3.12 11.99
N GLY A 122 4.09 -3.52 11.82
CA GLY A 122 4.68 -4.61 12.59
C GLY A 122 4.85 -4.28 14.07
N ALA A 123 5.25 -3.06 14.43
CA ALA A 123 5.39 -2.63 15.81
C ALA A 123 4.01 -2.48 16.49
N PHE A 124 3.06 -1.88 15.76
CA PHE A 124 1.69 -1.73 16.21
C PHE A 124 1.06 -3.09 16.59
N TYR A 125 1.11 -4.09 15.68
CA TYR A 125 0.54 -5.40 15.96
C TYR A 125 1.28 -6.17 17.05
N ARG A 126 2.60 -6.03 17.20
CA ARG A 126 3.33 -6.61 18.33
C ARG A 126 2.87 -6.03 19.67
N GLY A 127 2.69 -4.70 19.75
CA GLY A 127 2.14 -4.04 20.91
C GLY A 127 0.72 -4.52 21.25
N LEU A 128 -0.15 -4.61 20.24
CA LEU A 128 -1.52 -5.10 20.38
C LEU A 128 -1.55 -6.56 20.87
N ILE A 129 -0.74 -7.44 20.29
CA ILE A 129 -0.63 -8.84 20.71
C ILE A 129 -0.10 -8.90 22.15
N GLY A 130 0.89 -8.10 22.52
CA GLY A 130 1.40 -8.01 23.90
C GLY A 130 0.31 -7.65 24.90
N ARG A 131 -0.55 -6.68 24.58
CA ARG A 131 -1.72 -6.32 25.41
C ARG A 131 -2.78 -7.45 25.46
N MET A 132 -3.03 -8.12 24.36
CA MET A 132 -3.96 -9.26 24.31
C MET A 132 -3.49 -10.47 25.10
N THR A 133 -2.19 -10.75 25.09
CA THR A 133 -1.59 -11.93 25.75
C THR A 133 -1.17 -11.68 27.19
N GLY A 134 -1.34 -10.46 27.69
CA GLY A 134 -0.91 -10.08 29.05
C GLY A 134 0.61 -9.96 29.20
N GLN A 135 1.36 -9.90 28.11
CA GLN A 135 2.81 -9.65 28.11
C GLN A 135 3.16 -8.16 28.25
N SER A 136 2.16 -7.27 28.14
CA SER A 136 2.27 -5.85 28.40
C SER A 136 1.51 -5.51 29.68
N GLU A 137 2.04 -4.60 30.48
CA GLU A 137 1.34 -4.05 31.66
C GLU A 137 0.13 -3.19 31.29
N GLU A 138 0.10 -2.70 30.04
CA GLU A 138 -1.01 -1.92 29.51
C GLU A 138 -2.21 -2.82 29.19
N LYS A 139 -3.39 -2.42 29.67
CA LYS A 139 -4.65 -3.10 29.35
C LYS A 139 -5.15 -2.72 27.96
N LEU A 140 -5.92 -3.63 27.34
CA LEU A 140 -6.63 -3.37 26.11
C LEU A 140 -7.56 -2.15 26.27
N SER A 141 -7.39 -1.19 25.38
CA SER A 141 -8.28 -0.02 25.28
C SER A 141 -9.47 -0.30 24.37
N SER A 142 -10.50 0.56 24.43
CA SER A 142 -11.62 0.51 23.49
C SER A 142 -11.14 0.67 22.03
N ALA A 143 -10.09 1.46 21.81
CA ALA A 143 -9.45 1.64 20.51
C ALA A 143 -8.84 0.32 19.99
N ASP A 144 -8.16 -0.42 20.84
CA ASP A 144 -7.59 -1.73 20.47
C ASP A 144 -8.68 -2.71 20.01
N ILE A 145 -9.82 -2.72 20.70
CA ILE A 145 -10.96 -3.59 20.35
C ILE A 145 -11.50 -3.23 18.95
N ILE A 146 -11.65 -1.94 18.66
CA ILE A 146 -12.09 -1.47 17.35
C ILE A 146 -11.09 -1.89 16.26
N VAL A 147 -9.79 -1.76 16.51
CA VAL A 147 -8.74 -2.17 15.58
C VAL A 147 -8.79 -3.67 15.31
N ILE A 148 -8.91 -4.49 16.36
CA ILE A 148 -9.03 -5.96 16.24
C ILE A 148 -10.24 -6.32 15.38
N TRP A 149 -11.40 -5.71 15.67
CA TRP A 149 -12.62 -5.97 14.93
C TRP A 149 -12.50 -5.58 13.46
N THR A 150 -12.00 -4.39 13.18
CA THR A 150 -11.81 -3.90 11.80
C THR A 150 -10.83 -4.77 11.03
N GLN A 151 -9.74 -5.17 11.66
CA GLN A 151 -8.76 -6.08 11.07
C GLN A 151 -9.37 -7.46 10.76
N ALA A 152 -10.19 -8.00 11.67
CA ALA A 152 -10.87 -9.28 11.46
C ALA A 152 -11.85 -9.21 10.28
N VAL A 153 -12.68 -8.16 10.21
CA VAL A 153 -13.61 -7.93 9.11
C VAL A 153 -12.85 -7.78 7.79
N TYR A 154 -11.76 -7.03 7.76
CA TYR A 154 -10.92 -6.87 6.58
C TYR A 154 -10.34 -8.20 6.10
N MET A 155 -9.75 -9.00 7.00
CA MET A 155 -9.18 -10.30 6.64
C MET A 155 -10.23 -11.27 6.11
N ILE A 156 -11.42 -11.32 6.72
CA ILE A 156 -12.55 -12.11 6.22
C ILE A 156 -12.93 -11.66 4.80
N THR A 157 -13.06 -10.34 4.59
CA THR A 157 -13.40 -9.77 3.28
C THR A 157 -12.34 -10.12 2.22
N LEU A 158 -11.07 -10.06 2.57
CA LEU A 158 -9.96 -10.42 1.69
C LEU A 158 -10.00 -11.90 1.29
N VAL A 159 -10.29 -12.80 2.27
CA VAL A 159 -10.46 -14.25 1.99
C VAL A 159 -11.62 -14.48 1.03
N PHE A 160 -12.78 -13.84 1.26
CA PHE A 160 -13.93 -13.97 0.35
C PHE A 160 -13.63 -13.39 -1.04
N ALA A 161 -12.91 -12.28 -1.13
CA ALA A 161 -12.50 -11.71 -2.42
C ALA A 161 -11.58 -12.68 -3.19
N PHE A 162 -10.60 -13.27 -2.51
CA PHE A 162 -9.73 -14.27 -3.11
C PHE A 162 -10.52 -15.51 -3.56
N ALA A 163 -11.41 -16.02 -2.71
CA ALA A 163 -12.28 -17.15 -3.05
C ALA A 163 -13.19 -16.83 -4.25
N CYS A 164 -13.66 -15.58 -4.39
CA CYS A 164 -14.41 -15.12 -5.57
C CYS A 164 -13.58 -15.25 -6.85
N VAL A 165 -12.33 -14.79 -6.82
CA VAL A 165 -11.44 -14.87 -7.99
C VAL A 165 -11.25 -16.34 -8.40
N VAL A 166 -10.96 -17.22 -7.44
CA VAL A 166 -10.80 -18.66 -7.69
C VAL A 166 -12.10 -19.26 -8.26
N PHE A 167 -13.25 -18.96 -7.65
CA PHE A 167 -14.57 -19.42 -8.10
C PHE A 167 -14.86 -19.02 -9.55
N LEU A 168 -14.59 -17.77 -9.92
CA LEU A 168 -14.85 -17.27 -11.28
C LEU A 168 -13.86 -17.83 -12.32
N ILE A 169 -12.62 -18.10 -11.92
CA ILE A 169 -11.66 -18.82 -12.77
C ILE A 169 -12.17 -20.23 -13.04
N VAL A 170 -12.55 -20.96 -12.00
CA VAL A 170 -13.08 -22.35 -12.12
C VAL A 170 -14.35 -22.38 -12.99
N LYS A 171 -15.24 -21.40 -12.84
CA LYS A 171 -16.46 -21.27 -13.65
C LYS A 171 -16.23 -20.70 -15.06
N ARG A 172 -14.97 -20.44 -15.45
CA ARG A 172 -14.58 -19.82 -16.74
C ARG A 172 -15.29 -18.48 -17.01
N ARG A 173 -15.63 -17.74 -15.96
CA ARG A 173 -16.28 -16.41 -16.02
C ARG A 173 -15.34 -15.25 -15.68
N ALA A 174 -14.05 -15.52 -15.54
CA ALA A 174 -13.03 -14.53 -15.16
C ALA A 174 -12.98 -13.33 -16.12
N ALA A 175 -13.34 -13.50 -17.40
CA ALA A 175 -13.37 -12.39 -18.36
C ALA A 175 -14.24 -11.20 -17.92
N LYS A 176 -15.33 -11.45 -17.16
CA LYS A 176 -16.21 -10.39 -16.64
C LYS A 176 -15.54 -9.52 -15.56
N LEU A 177 -14.48 -10.05 -14.93
CA LEU A 177 -13.70 -9.35 -13.91
C LEU A 177 -12.41 -8.72 -14.45
N MET A 178 -12.11 -8.84 -15.73
CA MET A 178 -10.81 -8.38 -16.27
C MET A 178 -10.49 -6.90 -15.95
N PRO A 179 -11.40 -5.93 -16.12
CA PRO A 179 -11.10 -4.54 -15.74
C PRO A 179 -10.74 -4.40 -14.25
N PHE A 180 -11.39 -5.16 -13.42
CA PHE A 180 -11.22 -5.24 -11.99
C PHE A 180 -9.86 -5.85 -11.62
N ILE A 181 -9.54 -7.01 -12.20
CA ILE A 181 -8.26 -7.68 -12.02
C ILE A 181 -7.10 -6.78 -12.45
N PHE A 182 -7.21 -6.10 -13.60
CA PHE A 182 -6.18 -5.17 -14.07
C PHE A 182 -5.98 -3.99 -13.14
N THR A 183 -7.06 -3.41 -12.59
CA THR A 183 -6.94 -2.29 -11.63
C THR A 183 -6.23 -2.72 -10.35
N VAL A 184 -6.64 -3.86 -9.78
CA VAL A 184 -6.03 -4.40 -8.57
C VAL A 184 -4.57 -4.81 -8.82
N ALA A 185 -4.32 -5.56 -9.90
CA ALA A 185 -2.96 -5.99 -10.25
C ALA A 185 -2.03 -4.80 -10.55
N GLY A 186 -2.52 -3.76 -11.22
CA GLY A 186 -1.78 -2.54 -11.48
C GLY A 186 -1.40 -1.81 -10.19
N ALA A 187 -2.35 -1.62 -9.27
CA ALA A 187 -2.09 -0.99 -7.98
C ALA A 187 -1.08 -1.79 -7.14
N ILE A 188 -1.25 -3.11 -7.05
CA ILE A 188 -0.29 -3.99 -6.37
C ILE A 188 1.07 -3.96 -7.06
N GLY A 189 1.12 -4.00 -8.39
CA GLY A 189 2.36 -3.91 -9.16
C GLY A 189 3.16 -2.65 -8.85
N VAL A 190 2.49 -1.49 -8.75
CA VAL A 190 3.14 -0.23 -8.36
C VAL A 190 3.73 -0.32 -6.95
N THR A 191 3.01 -0.89 -5.97
CA THR A 191 3.54 -1.04 -4.61
C THR A 191 4.69 -2.04 -4.53
N MET A 192 4.67 -3.11 -5.32
CA MET A 192 5.78 -4.06 -5.42
C MET A 192 7.05 -3.41 -5.96
N LEU A 193 6.92 -2.51 -6.93
CA LEU A 193 8.05 -1.78 -7.52
C LEU A 193 8.59 -0.68 -6.59
N LEU A 194 7.72 0.06 -5.92
CA LEU A 194 8.13 1.21 -5.10
C LEU A 194 8.35 0.80 -3.65
N VAL A 195 7.30 0.87 -2.84
CA VAL A 195 7.34 0.59 -1.40
C VAL A 195 6.02 -0.01 -0.96
N GLY A 196 6.05 -1.00 -0.07
CA GLY A 196 4.87 -1.57 0.57
C GLY A 196 4.40 -0.70 1.74
N GLY A 197 3.08 -0.68 1.94
CA GLY A 197 2.49 -0.01 3.10
C GLY A 197 0.97 -0.14 3.14
N PRO A 198 0.38 -0.23 4.35
CA PRO A 198 -1.05 -0.46 4.50
C PRO A 198 -1.93 0.58 3.77
N ARG A 199 -1.51 1.84 3.72
CA ARG A 199 -2.25 2.93 3.04
C ARG A 199 -2.42 2.72 1.53
N TYR A 200 -1.56 1.90 0.91
CA TYR A 200 -1.58 1.73 -0.55
C TYR A 200 -2.65 0.75 -1.04
N HIS A 201 -3.33 0.02 -0.16
CA HIS A 201 -4.46 -0.82 -0.57
C HIS A 201 -5.80 -0.05 -0.61
N PHE A 202 -5.92 1.15 -0.04
CA PHE A 202 -7.17 1.92 -0.05
C PHE A 202 -7.79 2.09 -1.44
N PRO A 203 -7.04 2.39 -2.51
CA PRO A 203 -7.62 2.49 -3.85
C PRO A 203 -8.25 1.20 -4.36
N ILE A 204 -7.80 0.04 -3.86
CA ILE A 204 -8.31 -1.28 -4.27
C ILE A 204 -9.34 -1.87 -3.30
N LEU A 205 -9.51 -1.28 -2.12
CA LEU A 205 -10.45 -1.75 -1.10
C LEU A 205 -11.90 -1.88 -1.61
N PRO A 206 -12.46 -0.91 -2.36
CA PRO A 206 -13.80 -1.06 -2.95
C PRO A 206 -13.93 -2.30 -3.84
N TYR A 207 -12.88 -2.62 -4.56
CA TYR A 207 -12.83 -3.79 -5.43
C TYR A 207 -12.77 -5.10 -4.63
N ILE A 208 -12.02 -5.13 -3.54
CA ILE A 208 -11.97 -6.29 -2.63
C ILE A 208 -13.37 -6.55 -2.05
N ILE A 209 -14.06 -5.50 -1.58
CA ILE A 209 -15.42 -5.58 -1.04
C ILE A 209 -16.41 -6.07 -2.10
N MET A 210 -16.36 -5.52 -3.32
CA MET A 210 -17.21 -5.94 -4.43
C MET A 210 -17.00 -7.41 -4.79
N ALA A 211 -15.76 -7.88 -4.82
CA ALA A 211 -15.46 -9.29 -5.10
C ALA A 211 -16.06 -10.21 -4.04
N ALA A 212 -15.91 -9.86 -2.75
CA ALA A 212 -16.52 -10.62 -1.67
C ALA A 212 -18.06 -10.67 -1.79
N ALA A 213 -18.69 -9.53 -2.10
CA ALA A 213 -20.15 -9.47 -2.30
C ALA A 213 -20.63 -10.33 -3.48
N ILE A 214 -19.92 -10.32 -4.60
CA ILE A 214 -20.22 -11.16 -5.78
C ILE A 214 -20.17 -12.64 -5.42
N LEU A 215 -19.20 -13.08 -4.63
CA LEU A 215 -19.12 -14.48 -4.17
C LEU A 215 -20.34 -14.84 -3.33
N ILE A 216 -20.68 -14.04 -2.33
CA ILE A 216 -21.80 -14.27 -1.42
C ILE A 216 -23.09 -14.39 -2.23
N GLN A 217 -23.36 -13.45 -3.13
CA GLN A 217 -24.53 -13.47 -4.01
C GLN A 217 -24.56 -14.73 -4.89
N SER A 218 -23.42 -15.08 -5.52
CA SER A 218 -23.35 -16.24 -6.40
C SER A 218 -23.64 -17.55 -5.68
N VAL A 219 -23.19 -17.69 -4.43
CA VAL A 219 -23.46 -18.87 -3.59
C VAL A 219 -24.92 -18.92 -3.16
N ALA A 220 -25.50 -17.77 -2.77
CA ALA A 220 -26.92 -17.68 -2.39
C ALA A 220 -27.84 -18.12 -3.54
N THR A 221 -27.63 -17.58 -4.76
CA THR A 221 -28.42 -17.93 -5.95
C THR A 221 -28.31 -19.42 -6.30
N ILE A 222 -27.14 -20.04 -6.18
CA ILE A 222 -26.98 -21.48 -6.43
C ILE A 222 -27.77 -22.29 -5.42
N LYS A 223 -27.83 -21.87 -4.16
CA LYS A 223 -28.59 -22.53 -3.11
C LYS A 223 -30.11 -22.47 -3.34
N GLU A 224 -30.61 -21.31 -3.77
CA GLU A 224 -32.03 -21.11 -4.11
C GLU A 224 -32.47 -22.06 -5.22
N HIS A 225 -31.75 -22.06 -6.35
CA HIS A 225 -32.08 -23.01 -7.47
C HIS A 225 -31.98 -24.47 -7.09
N LYS A 226 -31.16 -24.84 -6.12
CA LYS A 226 -31.07 -26.23 -5.67
C LYS A 226 -32.22 -26.63 -4.74
N ASN A 227 -32.85 -25.67 -4.07
CA ASN A 227 -33.99 -25.93 -3.20
C ASN A 227 -35.34 -25.97 -3.97
N GLU A 228 -35.36 -25.38 -5.18
CA GLU A 228 -36.52 -25.36 -6.08
C GLU A 228 -36.60 -26.57 -7.04
N ALA A 229 -35.53 -27.34 -7.16
CA ALA A 229 -35.41 -28.53 -8.00
C ALA A 229 -35.60 -29.82 -7.20
#